data_d37b7928d6f9031bdc89f0bd2eb4f4c5
#
_entry.id   d37b7928d6f9031bdc89f0bd2eb4f4c5
#
_cell.length_a   1.000
_cell.length_b   1.000
_cell.length_c   1.000
_cell.angle_alpha   90.00
_cell.angle_beta   90.00
_cell.angle_gamma   90.00
#
_symmetry.space_group_name_H-M   'P 1'
#
loop_
_entity.id
_entity.type
_entity.pdbx_description
1 polymer ?
#
loop_
_entity_poly.entity_id
_entity_poly.type
_entity_poly.pdbx_seq_one_letter_code
_entity_poly.pdbx_strand_id
1 'polypeptide(L)'
;MRLRCAVLDDFQDVATTLADWTPVQDRTEVVSFTDHFASEDELASALADFDIVVTLRERVPFPASLLDRLPRLKLLIASGMRNSVIDYAAAERNGVTVCGTKSTSTPPVELTWALLLGLARSLVTESNALRSGGPWQSTVGADLHGRRLGLLGLGKIGSKVAQVGLAFGMEVTAWSHHLTKERADEVGVQLASTKDELLATSDFVSLHLVLSDRTRGILGAPELALLRPTAYLVNTSRAGLVDQDALLAALHEGRIAGAGVDVFDVEPLPADHPMRTAPRLLATPHLGYVSGNNYRTYYGHAVEDIEAYLAGAPVRRLGGSRCATRPGRPPASYTPKTRNPTHLENPR
;
A
#
# COMPACT_ATOMS: atom_id res chain seq x y z
N MET A 1 -33.75 -17.11 5.51
CA MET A 1 -33.06 -16.61 4.31
C MET A 1 -31.63 -16.36 4.73
N ARG A 2 -30.62 -16.87 4.00
CA ARG A 2 -29.21 -16.60 4.29
C ARG A 2 -28.90 -15.17 3.89
N LEU A 3 -28.04 -14.49 4.66
CA LEU A 3 -27.45 -13.22 4.25
C LEU A 3 -26.40 -13.46 3.17
N ARG A 4 -26.26 -12.55 2.23
CA ARG A 4 -25.21 -12.62 1.19
C ARG A 4 -24.01 -11.79 1.59
N CYS A 5 -22.83 -12.40 1.57
CA CYS A 5 -21.53 -11.78 1.89
C CYS A 5 -20.67 -11.71 0.64
N ALA A 6 -20.28 -10.50 0.24
CA ALA A 6 -19.29 -10.27 -0.82
C ALA A 6 -17.90 -10.13 -0.20
N VAL A 7 -16.92 -10.85 -0.73
CA VAL A 7 -15.50 -10.61 -0.46
C VAL A 7 -14.90 -9.95 -1.70
N LEU A 8 -14.40 -8.73 -1.57
CA LEU A 8 -13.88 -7.94 -2.70
C LEU A 8 -12.37 -8.10 -2.87
N ASP A 9 -11.91 -8.01 -4.12
CA ASP A 9 -10.49 -8.05 -4.51
C ASP A 9 -9.75 -9.32 -4.03
N ASP A 10 -10.45 -10.46 -3.98
CA ASP A 10 -9.84 -11.76 -3.66
C ASP A 10 -9.10 -12.32 -4.90
N PHE A 11 -8.14 -11.56 -5.43
CA PHE A 11 -7.42 -11.85 -6.67
C PHE A 11 -6.80 -13.24 -6.73
N GLN A 12 -6.57 -13.89 -5.60
CA GLN A 12 -5.99 -15.21 -5.51
C GLN A 12 -7.04 -16.31 -5.30
N ASP A 13 -8.32 -15.94 -5.14
CA ASP A 13 -9.43 -16.86 -4.83
C ASP A 13 -9.15 -17.73 -3.59
N VAL A 14 -8.75 -17.09 -2.51
CA VAL A 14 -8.32 -17.78 -1.28
C VAL A 14 -9.14 -17.46 -0.04
N ALA A 15 -10.11 -16.56 -0.12
CA ALA A 15 -10.89 -16.13 1.02
C ALA A 15 -11.59 -17.30 1.72
N THR A 16 -12.18 -18.21 0.93
CA THR A 16 -12.92 -19.36 1.46
C THR A 16 -12.02 -20.52 1.90
N THR A 17 -10.73 -20.51 1.53
CA THR A 17 -9.79 -21.58 1.84
C THR A 17 -8.82 -21.22 2.98
N LEU A 18 -8.57 -19.92 3.22
CA LEU A 18 -7.64 -19.45 4.25
C LEU A 18 -8.30 -19.17 5.61
N ALA A 19 -9.63 -19.29 5.71
CA ALA A 19 -10.36 -19.23 6.97
C ALA A 19 -11.46 -20.31 7.01
N ASP A 20 -11.85 -20.68 8.21
CA ASP A 20 -12.98 -21.58 8.44
C ASP A 20 -14.28 -20.76 8.46
N TRP A 21 -15.10 -20.89 7.43
CA TRP A 21 -16.41 -20.22 7.32
C TRP A 21 -17.57 -21.05 7.89
N THR A 22 -17.29 -22.28 8.38
CA THR A 22 -18.29 -23.17 8.97
C THR A 22 -19.18 -22.51 10.02
N PRO A 23 -18.64 -21.64 10.93
CA PRO A 23 -19.47 -20.98 11.95
C PRO A 23 -20.60 -20.12 11.41
N VAL A 24 -20.49 -19.64 10.18
CA VAL A 24 -21.48 -18.73 9.57
C VAL A 24 -22.17 -19.30 8.32
N GLN A 25 -21.78 -20.48 7.84
CA GLN A 25 -22.22 -21.07 6.57
C GLN A 25 -23.75 -21.31 6.48
N ASP A 26 -24.41 -21.62 7.59
CA ASP A 26 -25.86 -21.86 7.60
C ASP A 26 -26.67 -20.57 7.49
N ARG A 27 -26.08 -19.44 7.85
CA ARG A 27 -26.73 -18.11 7.90
C ARG A 27 -26.20 -17.16 6.83
N THR A 28 -25.09 -17.46 6.18
CA THR A 28 -24.40 -16.59 5.24
C THR A 28 -23.97 -17.36 3.99
N GLU A 29 -24.24 -16.80 2.82
CA GLU A 29 -23.69 -17.23 1.53
C GLU A 29 -22.52 -16.31 1.18
N VAL A 30 -21.32 -16.88 0.99
CA VAL A 30 -20.10 -16.12 0.69
C VAL A 30 -19.81 -16.20 -0.80
N VAL A 31 -19.61 -15.05 -1.42
CA VAL A 31 -19.23 -14.89 -2.83
C VAL A 31 -17.95 -14.07 -2.90
N SER A 32 -16.88 -14.65 -3.46
CA SER A 32 -15.63 -13.94 -3.74
C SER A 32 -15.69 -13.27 -5.11
N PHE A 33 -15.22 -12.01 -5.16
CA PHE A 33 -14.95 -11.28 -6.38
C PHE A 33 -13.44 -11.22 -6.60
N THR A 34 -12.98 -11.90 -7.63
CA THR A 34 -11.55 -12.06 -7.96
C THR A 34 -11.02 -10.91 -8.83
N ASP A 35 -11.91 -10.13 -9.42
CA ASP A 35 -11.57 -8.98 -10.24
C ASP A 35 -11.91 -7.67 -9.51
N HIS A 36 -11.18 -6.62 -9.84
CA HIS A 36 -11.47 -5.28 -9.35
C HIS A 36 -12.55 -4.62 -10.21
N PHE A 37 -13.50 -3.95 -9.58
CA PHE A 37 -14.54 -3.20 -10.29
C PHE A 37 -13.98 -1.90 -10.86
N ALA A 38 -14.21 -1.65 -12.14
CA ALA A 38 -13.65 -0.50 -12.85
C ALA A 38 -14.33 0.82 -12.47
N SER A 39 -15.55 0.78 -11.92
CA SER A 39 -16.31 1.97 -11.55
C SER A 39 -17.19 1.77 -10.32
N GLU A 40 -17.57 2.89 -9.68
CA GLU A 40 -18.57 2.87 -8.59
C GLU A 40 -19.91 2.33 -9.06
N ASP A 41 -20.30 2.56 -10.33
CA ASP A 41 -21.57 2.09 -10.89
C ASP A 41 -21.60 0.56 -11.01
N GLU A 42 -20.53 -0.04 -11.52
CA GLU A 42 -20.41 -1.51 -11.57
C GLU A 42 -20.41 -2.11 -10.17
N LEU A 43 -19.66 -1.53 -9.25
CA LEU A 43 -19.58 -1.97 -7.86
C LEU A 43 -20.95 -1.89 -7.18
N ALA A 44 -21.68 -0.78 -7.32
CA ALA A 44 -23.00 -0.61 -6.73
C ALA A 44 -24.00 -1.62 -7.30
N SER A 45 -23.95 -1.88 -8.61
CA SER A 45 -24.81 -2.87 -9.27
C SER A 45 -24.51 -4.29 -8.79
N ALA A 46 -23.22 -4.64 -8.68
CA ALA A 46 -22.79 -5.96 -8.22
C ALA A 46 -23.17 -6.20 -6.75
N LEU A 47 -23.09 -5.17 -5.90
CA LEU A 47 -23.32 -5.27 -4.46
C LEU A 47 -24.79 -5.03 -4.04
N ALA A 48 -25.71 -4.68 -4.95
CA ALA A 48 -27.08 -4.30 -4.64
C ALA A 48 -27.83 -5.33 -3.78
N ASP A 49 -27.54 -6.61 -3.96
CA ASP A 49 -28.19 -7.73 -3.27
C ASP A 49 -27.40 -8.30 -2.08
N PHE A 50 -26.28 -7.65 -1.69
CA PHE A 50 -25.46 -8.13 -0.59
C PHE A 50 -25.77 -7.41 0.72
N ASP A 51 -25.84 -8.20 1.80
CA ASP A 51 -26.08 -7.72 3.16
C ASP A 51 -24.76 -7.44 3.90
N ILE A 52 -23.68 -8.10 3.50
CA ILE A 52 -22.35 -8.05 4.12
C ILE A 52 -21.30 -7.84 3.03
N VAL A 53 -20.32 -6.97 3.30
CA VAL A 53 -19.16 -6.78 2.42
C VAL A 53 -17.88 -6.87 3.24
N VAL A 54 -16.93 -7.66 2.76
CA VAL A 54 -15.54 -7.71 3.26
C VAL A 54 -14.64 -7.04 2.23
N THR A 55 -13.94 -5.96 2.62
CA THR A 55 -13.04 -5.22 1.73
C THR A 55 -11.59 -5.34 2.19
N LEU A 56 -10.66 -5.44 1.22
CA LEU A 56 -9.24 -5.58 1.48
C LEU A 56 -8.54 -4.21 1.44
N ARG A 57 -8.06 -3.75 2.58
CA ARG A 57 -7.33 -2.50 2.79
C ARG A 57 -8.12 -1.29 2.25
N GLU A 58 -7.43 -0.32 1.69
CA GLU A 58 -8.02 0.87 1.09
C GLU A 58 -8.20 0.77 -0.44
N ARG A 59 -8.34 -0.45 -0.99
CA ARG A 59 -8.48 -0.66 -2.45
C ARG A 59 -9.81 -0.16 -2.99
N VAL A 60 -10.89 -0.50 -2.30
CA VAL A 60 -12.24 -0.08 -2.69
C VAL A 60 -12.71 1.04 -1.76
N PRO A 61 -12.93 2.26 -2.29
CA PRO A 61 -13.56 3.34 -1.53
C PRO A 61 -15.04 3.05 -1.27
N PHE A 62 -15.52 3.43 -0.08
CA PHE A 62 -16.93 3.42 0.29
C PHE A 62 -17.38 4.84 0.68
N PRO A 63 -17.49 5.76 -0.30
CA PRO A 63 -18.01 7.11 -0.07
C PRO A 63 -19.52 7.09 0.18
N ALA A 64 -20.10 8.23 0.59
CA ALA A 64 -21.53 8.38 0.76
C ALA A 64 -22.30 8.01 -0.52
N SER A 65 -21.81 8.41 -1.70
CA SER A 65 -22.42 8.12 -3.02
C SER A 65 -22.62 6.63 -3.26
N LEU A 66 -21.66 5.79 -2.85
CA LEU A 66 -21.81 4.33 -2.95
C LEU A 66 -22.71 3.78 -1.85
N LEU A 67 -22.48 4.17 -0.59
CA LEU A 67 -23.25 3.64 0.55
C LEU A 67 -24.76 3.92 0.44
N ASP A 68 -25.15 5.08 -0.10
CA ASP A 68 -26.55 5.45 -0.33
C ASP A 68 -27.24 4.59 -1.42
N ARG A 69 -26.46 3.86 -2.23
CA ARG A 69 -26.90 2.95 -3.29
C ARG A 69 -26.96 1.48 -2.87
N LEU A 70 -26.57 1.17 -1.65
CA LEU A 70 -26.50 -0.19 -1.12
C LEU A 70 -27.54 -0.41 0.00
N PRO A 71 -28.85 -0.38 -0.30
CA PRO A 71 -29.91 -0.38 0.73
C PRO A 71 -29.98 -1.69 1.53
N ARG A 72 -29.39 -2.77 1.04
CA ARG A 72 -29.32 -4.06 1.75
C ARG A 72 -28.12 -4.21 2.64
N LEU A 73 -27.07 -3.39 2.44
CA LEU A 73 -25.83 -3.49 3.19
C LEU A 73 -26.07 -3.19 4.67
N LYS A 74 -25.67 -4.12 5.54
CA LYS A 74 -25.82 -4.03 7.00
C LYS A 74 -24.50 -4.10 7.73
N LEU A 75 -23.51 -4.81 7.15
CA LEU A 75 -22.19 -4.99 7.75
C LEU A 75 -21.10 -4.79 6.70
N LEU A 76 -20.18 -3.87 6.98
CA LEU A 76 -18.97 -3.62 6.18
C LEU A 76 -17.75 -3.98 7.03
N ILE A 77 -16.95 -4.94 6.58
CA ILE A 77 -15.74 -5.39 7.29
C ILE A 77 -14.51 -4.95 6.50
N ALA A 78 -13.70 -4.10 7.12
CA ALA A 78 -12.45 -3.61 6.55
C ALA A 78 -11.26 -4.42 7.07
N SER A 79 -10.37 -4.88 6.20
CA SER A 79 -9.11 -5.49 6.64
C SER A 79 -8.19 -4.43 7.25
N GLY A 80 -7.95 -4.55 8.56
CA GLY A 80 -7.24 -3.58 9.38
C GLY A 80 -8.18 -2.76 10.27
N MET A 81 -7.62 -2.20 11.36
CA MET A 81 -8.36 -1.39 12.34
C MET A 81 -8.45 0.10 11.97
N ARG A 82 -8.12 0.45 10.74
CA ARG A 82 -8.24 1.81 10.17
C ARG A 82 -8.44 1.67 8.66
N ASN A 83 -9.37 2.43 8.14
CA ASN A 83 -9.60 2.54 6.71
C ASN A 83 -10.01 4.00 6.40
N SER A 84 -9.20 4.70 5.63
CA SER A 84 -9.39 6.14 5.34
C SER A 84 -10.33 6.41 4.18
N VAL A 85 -10.73 5.37 3.44
CA VAL A 85 -11.60 5.51 2.25
C VAL A 85 -13.04 5.08 2.52
N ILE A 86 -13.41 4.82 3.79
CA ILE A 86 -14.79 4.57 4.23
C ILE A 86 -15.36 5.85 4.85
N ASP A 87 -16.50 6.32 4.35
CA ASP A 87 -17.28 7.38 4.99
C ASP A 87 -18.11 6.77 6.14
N TYR A 88 -17.52 6.81 7.35
CA TYR A 88 -18.17 6.26 8.56
C TYR A 88 -19.47 6.97 8.92
N ALA A 89 -19.59 8.27 8.62
CA ALA A 89 -20.81 9.03 8.90
C ALA A 89 -21.94 8.60 7.95
N ALA A 90 -21.62 8.37 6.68
CA ALA A 90 -22.60 7.82 5.72
C ALA A 90 -22.98 6.38 6.09
N ALA A 91 -22.02 5.55 6.48
CA ALA A 91 -22.30 4.19 6.93
C ALA A 91 -23.29 4.20 8.13
N GLU A 92 -23.05 5.05 9.13
CA GLU A 92 -23.93 5.20 10.29
C GLU A 92 -25.34 5.67 9.89
N ARG A 93 -25.46 6.67 9.01
CA ARG A 93 -26.75 7.17 8.51
C ARG A 93 -27.55 6.08 7.77
N ASN A 94 -26.88 5.19 7.05
CA ASN A 94 -27.47 4.08 6.32
C ASN A 94 -27.67 2.82 7.18
N GLY A 95 -27.41 2.89 8.49
CA GLY A 95 -27.56 1.75 9.40
C GLY A 95 -26.51 0.64 9.19
N VAL A 96 -25.40 0.94 8.51
CA VAL A 96 -24.32 -0.01 8.24
C VAL A 96 -23.38 -0.05 9.44
N THR A 97 -23.24 -1.23 10.03
CA THR A 97 -22.19 -1.48 11.02
C THR A 97 -20.85 -1.66 10.31
N VAL A 98 -19.84 -0.90 10.72
CA VAL A 98 -18.48 -1.07 10.18
C VAL A 98 -17.61 -1.74 11.24
N CYS A 99 -16.97 -2.85 10.84
CA CYS A 99 -15.99 -3.58 11.68
C CYS A 99 -14.62 -3.60 11.00
N GLY A 100 -13.58 -3.88 11.78
CA GLY A 100 -12.22 -4.00 11.27
C GLY A 100 -11.55 -5.27 11.75
N THR A 101 -10.52 -5.69 11.05
CA THR A 101 -9.73 -6.86 11.46
C THR A 101 -8.38 -6.43 12.06
N LYS A 102 -7.74 -7.28 12.84
CA LYS A 102 -6.32 -7.08 13.20
C LYS A 102 -5.46 -7.31 11.94
N SER A 103 -4.24 -6.81 11.98
CA SER A 103 -3.22 -7.03 10.95
C SER A 103 -1.86 -7.11 11.61
N THR A 104 -0.91 -7.78 10.96
CA THR A 104 0.48 -7.80 11.40
C THR A 104 1.32 -6.78 10.63
N SER A 105 2.41 -6.32 11.22
CA SER A 105 3.36 -5.41 10.57
C SER A 105 4.56 -6.14 9.94
N THR A 106 4.57 -7.48 9.97
CA THR A 106 5.69 -8.29 9.49
C THR A 106 5.74 -8.37 7.95
N PRO A 107 4.63 -8.66 7.24
CA PRO A 107 4.68 -8.81 5.79
C PRO A 107 5.19 -7.56 5.03
N PRO A 108 4.78 -6.32 5.36
CA PRO A 108 5.36 -5.16 4.69
C PRO A 108 6.84 -4.94 4.99
N VAL A 109 7.35 -5.39 6.14
CA VAL A 109 8.80 -5.38 6.43
C VAL A 109 9.54 -6.36 5.53
N GLU A 110 9.02 -7.58 5.39
CA GLU A 110 9.57 -8.63 4.54
C GLU A 110 9.61 -8.19 3.07
N LEU A 111 8.51 -7.59 2.56
CA LEU A 111 8.47 -7.08 1.20
C LEU A 111 9.43 -5.89 1.00
N THR A 112 9.56 -4.99 1.98
CA THR A 112 10.55 -3.91 1.93
C THR A 112 11.95 -4.47 1.71
N TRP A 113 12.32 -5.50 2.46
CA TRP A 113 13.62 -6.15 2.33
C TRP A 113 13.75 -6.96 1.05
N ALA A 114 12.69 -7.60 0.57
CA ALA A 114 12.69 -8.27 -0.72
C ALA A 114 12.99 -7.28 -1.87
N LEU A 115 12.37 -6.09 -1.84
CA LEU A 115 12.63 -5.03 -2.82
C LEU A 115 14.05 -4.46 -2.69
N LEU A 116 14.51 -4.16 -1.47
CA LEU A 116 15.88 -3.69 -1.22
C LEU A 116 16.93 -4.66 -1.75
N LEU A 117 16.82 -5.94 -1.39
CA LEU A 117 17.73 -6.99 -1.84
C LEU A 117 17.61 -7.26 -3.34
N GLY A 118 16.38 -7.23 -3.86
CA GLY A 118 16.10 -7.40 -5.29
C GLY A 118 16.77 -6.32 -6.13
N LEU A 119 16.74 -5.07 -5.68
CA LEU A 119 17.42 -3.93 -6.31
C LEU A 119 18.94 -4.03 -6.16
N ALA A 120 19.41 -4.20 -4.92
CA ALA A 120 20.85 -4.26 -4.63
C ALA A 120 21.59 -5.36 -5.42
N ARG A 121 20.92 -6.49 -5.67
CA ARG A 121 21.50 -7.64 -6.37
C ARG A 121 20.95 -7.82 -7.78
N SER A 122 20.16 -6.88 -8.29
CA SER A 122 19.54 -6.93 -9.64
C SER A 122 18.83 -8.25 -9.93
N LEU A 123 18.17 -8.85 -8.91
CA LEU A 123 17.70 -10.24 -8.95
C LEU A 123 16.75 -10.50 -10.13
N VAL A 124 15.82 -9.58 -10.41
CA VAL A 124 14.85 -9.74 -11.49
C VAL A 124 15.53 -9.65 -12.85
N THR A 125 16.47 -8.71 -13.02
CA THR A 125 17.24 -8.55 -14.26
C THR A 125 18.04 -9.79 -14.57
N GLU A 126 18.83 -10.28 -13.62
CA GLU A 126 19.67 -11.48 -13.80
C GLU A 126 18.84 -12.74 -14.00
N SER A 127 17.74 -12.91 -13.24
CA SER A 127 16.84 -14.05 -13.41
C SER A 127 16.18 -14.06 -14.78
N ASN A 128 15.72 -12.90 -15.27
CA ASN A 128 15.11 -12.79 -16.60
C ASN A 128 16.16 -13.03 -17.72
N ALA A 129 17.37 -12.47 -17.58
CA ALA A 129 18.46 -12.72 -18.53
C ALA A 129 18.77 -14.21 -18.63
N LEU A 130 18.93 -14.90 -17.53
CA LEU A 130 19.17 -16.34 -17.48
C LEU A 130 18.06 -17.14 -18.17
N ARG A 131 16.80 -16.83 -17.87
CA ARG A 131 15.61 -17.52 -18.44
C ARG A 131 15.47 -17.30 -19.95
N SER A 132 15.83 -16.12 -20.44
CA SER A 132 15.74 -15.78 -21.88
C SER A 132 16.97 -16.18 -22.69
N GLY A 133 17.94 -16.88 -22.12
CA GLY A 133 19.19 -17.25 -22.80
C GLY A 133 20.13 -16.06 -23.03
N GLY A 134 20.00 -15.00 -22.24
CA GLY A 134 20.86 -13.82 -22.25
C GLY A 134 22.23 -14.06 -21.58
N PRO A 135 22.98 -13.00 -21.27
CA PRO A 135 24.30 -13.10 -20.66
C PRO A 135 24.28 -13.89 -19.35
N TRP A 136 25.34 -14.67 -19.09
CA TRP A 136 25.49 -15.44 -17.85
C TRP A 136 25.52 -14.56 -16.59
N GLN A 137 26.15 -13.41 -16.66
CA GLN A 137 26.19 -12.36 -15.63
C GLN A 137 26.24 -11.01 -16.33
N SER A 138 25.32 -10.09 -16.01
CA SER A 138 25.21 -8.81 -16.69
C SER A 138 25.38 -7.61 -15.76
N THR A 139 25.25 -7.80 -14.45
CA THR A 139 25.29 -6.71 -13.46
C THR A 139 26.28 -7.00 -12.35
N VAL A 140 26.75 -5.91 -11.70
CA VAL A 140 27.50 -5.96 -10.45
C VAL A 140 26.60 -5.40 -9.36
N GLY A 141 26.25 -6.22 -8.37
CA GLY A 141 25.38 -5.82 -7.27
C GLY A 141 26.04 -4.88 -6.28
N ALA A 142 25.22 -4.18 -5.51
CA ALA A 142 25.65 -3.38 -4.36
C ALA A 142 25.64 -4.22 -3.08
N ASP A 143 26.66 -4.06 -2.24
CA ASP A 143 26.67 -4.62 -0.91
C ASP A 143 25.81 -3.76 0.04
N LEU A 144 25.28 -4.38 1.09
CA LEU A 144 24.54 -3.67 2.14
C LEU A 144 25.43 -3.36 3.34
N HIS A 145 26.35 -4.28 3.68
CA HIS A 145 27.27 -4.11 4.81
C HIS A 145 28.07 -2.82 4.70
N GLY A 146 28.10 -2.02 5.76
CA GLY A 146 28.78 -0.71 5.79
C GLY A 146 28.09 0.41 5.00
N ARG A 147 26.93 0.14 4.37
CA ARG A 147 26.14 1.14 3.65
C ARG A 147 25.12 1.82 4.58
N ARG A 148 24.68 3.01 4.18
CA ARG A 148 23.71 3.80 4.93
C ARG A 148 22.29 3.53 4.48
N LEU A 149 21.43 3.14 5.44
CA LEU A 149 19.99 3.02 5.28
C LEU A 149 19.30 4.21 5.94
N GLY A 150 18.70 5.08 5.14
CA GLY A 150 17.87 6.19 5.59
C GLY A 150 16.40 5.77 5.68
N LEU A 151 15.79 5.94 6.85
CA LEU A 151 14.39 5.62 7.09
C LEU A 151 13.56 6.88 7.29
N LEU A 152 12.63 7.14 6.38
CA LEU A 152 11.60 8.16 6.56
C LEU A 152 10.45 7.55 7.35
N GLY A 153 10.49 7.72 8.68
CA GLY A 153 9.54 7.14 9.62
C GLY A 153 10.09 5.94 10.42
N LEU A 154 10.03 6.03 11.75
CA LEU A 154 10.51 5.01 12.71
C LEU A 154 9.36 4.47 13.58
N GLY A 155 8.19 4.24 12.92
CA GLY A 155 7.03 3.60 13.53
C GLY A 155 7.16 2.08 13.60
N LYS A 156 6.02 1.37 13.71
CA LYS A 156 6.00 -0.10 13.86
C LYS A 156 6.73 -0.84 12.74
N ILE A 157 6.60 -0.40 11.48
CA ILE A 157 7.25 -1.01 10.32
C ILE A 157 8.70 -0.54 10.24
N GLY A 158 8.94 0.79 10.23
CA GLY A 158 10.27 1.34 10.12
C GLY A 158 11.25 0.85 11.19
N SER A 159 10.82 0.66 12.45
CA SER A 159 11.66 0.09 13.49
C SER A 159 12.08 -1.35 13.22
N LYS A 160 11.17 -2.17 12.65
CA LYS A 160 11.51 -3.54 12.26
C LYS A 160 12.43 -3.59 11.04
N VAL A 161 12.22 -2.70 10.07
CA VAL A 161 13.13 -2.55 8.92
C VAL A 161 14.52 -2.13 9.39
N ALA A 162 14.60 -1.20 10.36
CA ALA A 162 15.85 -0.79 10.98
C ALA A 162 16.61 -1.97 11.62
N GLN A 163 15.92 -2.81 12.39
CA GLN A 163 16.51 -3.97 13.06
C GLN A 163 17.17 -4.95 12.05
N VAL A 164 16.51 -5.19 10.93
CA VAL A 164 17.08 -6.05 9.87
C VAL A 164 18.27 -5.35 9.19
N GLY A 165 18.21 -4.02 8.96
CA GLY A 165 19.33 -3.25 8.42
C GLY A 165 20.57 -3.33 9.32
N LEU A 166 20.39 -3.18 10.63
CA LEU A 166 21.46 -3.36 11.60
C LEU A 166 22.06 -4.77 11.56
N ALA A 167 21.21 -5.81 11.40
CA ALA A 167 21.64 -7.20 11.27
C ALA A 167 22.47 -7.46 9.98
N PHE A 168 22.21 -6.69 8.90
CA PHE A 168 23.05 -6.67 7.69
C PHE A 168 24.34 -5.86 7.86
N GLY A 169 24.59 -5.26 9.02
CA GLY A 169 25.74 -4.41 9.26
C GLY A 169 25.65 -3.04 8.58
N MET A 170 24.45 -2.55 8.32
CA MET A 170 24.23 -1.21 7.77
C MET A 170 24.29 -0.14 8.87
N GLU A 171 24.71 1.08 8.50
CA GLU A 171 24.51 2.27 9.30
C GLU A 171 23.08 2.76 9.09
N VAL A 172 22.23 2.70 10.14
CA VAL A 172 20.82 3.08 10.01
C VAL A 172 20.56 4.45 10.61
N THR A 173 20.00 5.35 9.80
CA THR A 173 19.61 6.70 10.21
C THR A 173 18.12 6.88 9.94
N ALA A 174 17.40 7.53 10.86
CA ALA A 174 15.97 7.75 10.69
C ALA A 174 15.61 9.24 10.86
N TRP A 175 14.53 9.62 10.18
CA TRP A 175 13.93 10.94 10.32
C TRP A 175 12.39 10.88 10.22
N SER A 176 11.73 11.69 11.00
CA SER A 176 10.35 12.12 10.79
C SER A 176 10.10 13.43 11.55
N HIS A 177 9.02 14.14 11.25
CA HIS A 177 8.72 15.45 11.87
C HIS A 177 8.73 15.48 13.41
N HIS A 178 8.45 14.34 14.03
CA HIS A 178 8.33 14.24 15.49
C HIS A 178 9.19 13.12 16.07
N LEU A 179 10.17 12.63 15.30
CA LEU A 179 11.10 11.62 15.81
C LEU A 179 12.04 12.28 16.82
N THR A 180 12.11 11.70 18.00
CA THR A 180 13.02 12.16 19.06
C THR A 180 14.27 11.31 19.10
N LYS A 181 15.34 11.86 19.70
CA LYS A 181 16.59 11.12 19.86
C LYS A 181 16.41 9.89 20.73
N GLU A 182 15.62 10.01 21.80
CA GLU A 182 15.31 8.88 22.69
C GLU A 182 14.67 7.73 21.93
N ARG A 183 13.72 8.03 21.02
CA ARG A 183 13.08 7.01 20.20
C ARG A 183 14.03 6.38 19.19
N ALA A 184 14.94 7.14 18.62
CA ALA A 184 15.99 6.62 17.72
C ALA A 184 16.95 5.71 18.51
N ASP A 185 17.39 6.14 19.68
CA ASP A 185 18.28 5.37 20.59
C ASP A 185 17.63 4.06 21.05
N GLU A 186 16.32 4.05 21.39
CA GLU A 186 15.59 2.81 21.73
C GLU A 186 15.61 1.76 20.62
N VAL A 187 15.65 2.19 19.37
CA VAL A 187 15.71 1.29 18.19
C VAL A 187 17.17 0.96 17.84
N GLY A 188 18.14 1.70 18.35
CA GLY A 188 19.56 1.54 18.08
C GLY A 188 20.00 2.18 16.75
N VAL A 189 19.32 3.26 16.33
CA VAL A 189 19.60 3.97 15.09
C VAL A 189 19.96 5.43 15.33
N GLN A 190 20.58 6.07 14.34
CA GLN A 190 20.89 7.49 14.41
C GLN A 190 19.68 8.35 14.06
N LEU A 191 19.53 9.51 14.71
CA LEU A 191 18.58 10.54 14.32
C LEU A 191 19.25 11.49 13.33
N ALA A 192 18.68 11.64 12.13
CA ALA A 192 19.10 12.67 11.19
C ALA A 192 18.61 14.05 11.66
N SER A 193 19.43 15.07 11.52
CA SER A 193 19.08 16.45 11.89
C SER A 193 17.99 17.01 10.98
N THR A 194 18.03 16.65 9.69
CA THR A 194 17.04 17.06 8.69
C THR A 194 16.71 15.91 7.75
N LYS A 195 15.56 16.03 7.06
CA LYS A 195 15.19 15.12 5.95
C LYS A 195 16.24 15.16 4.84
N ASP A 196 16.70 16.34 4.50
CA ASP A 196 17.63 16.57 3.39
C ASP A 196 18.99 15.95 3.66
N GLU A 197 19.49 16.05 4.89
CA GLU A 197 20.70 15.37 5.33
C GLU A 197 20.59 13.84 5.17
N LEU A 198 19.47 13.26 5.63
CA LEU A 198 19.21 11.84 5.48
C LEU A 198 19.26 11.44 4.00
N LEU A 199 18.57 12.18 3.12
CA LEU A 199 18.52 11.88 1.69
C LEU A 199 19.90 11.97 1.03
N ALA A 200 20.64 13.04 1.32
CA ALA A 200 21.96 13.28 0.71
C ALA A 200 23.04 12.28 1.15
N THR A 201 22.86 11.65 2.31
CA THR A 201 23.88 10.76 2.88
C THR A 201 23.59 9.29 2.75
N SER A 202 22.35 8.89 2.40
CA SER A 202 21.93 7.50 2.34
C SER A 202 22.28 6.83 1.01
N ASP A 203 22.63 5.54 1.08
CA ASP A 203 22.77 4.66 -0.08
C ASP A 203 21.46 3.95 -0.42
N PHE A 204 20.63 3.73 0.61
CA PHE A 204 19.28 3.18 0.50
C PHE A 204 18.32 4.05 1.32
N VAL A 205 17.20 4.43 0.74
CA VAL A 205 16.13 5.18 1.42
C VAL A 205 14.84 4.39 1.40
N SER A 206 14.19 4.24 2.55
CA SER A 206 12.91 3.53 2.64
C SER A 206 11.86 4.34 3.40
N LEU A 207 10.64 4.38 2.84
CA LEU A 207 9.52 5.19 3.35
C LEU A 207 8.60 4.35 4.23
N HIS A 208 8.38 4.82 5.46
CA HIS A 208 7.49 4.21 6.46
C HIS A 208 6.65 5.25 7.19
N LEU A 209 6.31 6.34 6.50
CA LEU A 209 5.44 7.40 7.00
C LEU A 209 3.97 7.07 6.73
N VAL A 210 3.09 7.62 7.57
CA VAL A 210 1.65 7.65 7.31
C VAL A 210 1.37 8.77 6.32
N LEU A 211 0.58 8.49 5.29
CA LEU A 211 0.12 9.52 4.35
C LEU A 211 -0.88 10.46 5.05
N SER A 212 -0.61 11.73 4.98
CA SER A 212 -1.42 12.83 5.51
C SER A 212 -1.15 14.09 4.70
N ASP A 213 -1.89 15.16 4.94
CA ASP A 213 -1.64 16.45 4.25
C ASP A 213 -0.21 16.97 4.46
N ARG A 214 0.42 16.65 5.60
CA ARG A 214 1.81 17.04 5.90
C ARG A 214 2.88 16.16 5.25
N THR A 215 2.53 14.95 4.84
CA THR A 215 3.48 13.99 4.28
C THR A 215 3.22 13.69 2.81
N ARG A 216 2.14 14.21 2.26
CA ARG A 216 1.86 14.11 0.83
C ARG A 216 2.93 14.83 0.03
N GLY A 217 3.50 14.13 -0.96
CA GLY A 217 4.58 14.65 -1.80
C GLY A 217 5.86 15.00 -1.02
N ILE A 218 6.09 14.34 0.12
CA ILE A 218 7.28 14.62 0.95
C ILE A 218 8.59 14.35 0.22
N LEU A 219 8.54 13.51 -0.84
CA LEU A 219 9.61 13.33 -1.82
C LEU A 219 9.10 13.78 -3.20
N GLY A 220 9.39 15.01 -3.56
CA GLY A 220 9.21 15.57 -4.90
C GLY A 220 10.53 15.66 -5.66
N ALA A 221 10.52 16.38 -6.78
CA ALA A 221 11.72 16.55 -7.61
C ALA A 221 12.93 17.16 -6.85
N PRO A 222 12.76 18.17 -5.96
CA PRO A 222 13.85 18.70 -5.16
C PRO A 222 14.48 17.65 -4.24
N GLU A 223 13.68 16.83 -3.57
CA GLU A 223 14.14 15.79 -2.66
C GLU A 223 14.82 14.65 -3.40
N LEU A 224 14.25 14.23 -4.52
CA LEU A 224 14.84 13.20 -5.38
C LEU A 224 16.20 13.64 -5.94
N ALA A 225 16.39 14.94 -6.17
CA ALA A 225 17.67 15.50 -6.61
C ALA A 225 18.75 15.50 -5.51
N LEU A 226 18.40 15.37 -4.23
CA LEU A 226 19.35 15.22 -3.14
C LEU A 226 19.94 13.81 -3.04
N LEU A 227 19.23 12.81 -3.59
CA LEU A 227 19.71 11.43 -3.55
C LEU A 227 20.99 11.26 -4.36
N ARG A 228 21.87 10.40 -3.87
CA ARG A 228 23.09 10.04 -4.62
C ARG A 228 22.74 9.31 -5.91
N PRO A 229 23.52 9.46 -6.99
CA PRO A 229 23.30 8.68 -8.21
C PRO A 229 23.36 7.16 -8.01
N THR A 230 24.01 6.71 -6.94
CA THR A 230 24.10 5.30 -6.55
C THR A 230 23.01 4.87 -5.57
N ALA A 231 22.12 5.77 -5.16
CA ALA A 231 21.10 5.49 -4.16
C ALA A 231 19.90 4.73 -4.72
N TYR A 232 19.32 3.89 -3.87
CA TYR A 232 18.06 3.20 -4.13
C TYR A 232 16.95 3.74 -3.22
N LEU A 233 15.75 3.91 -3.79
CA LEU A 233 14.56 4.36 -3.07
C LEU A 233 13.54 3.21 -2.96
N VAL A 234 12.96 2.98 -1.78
CA VAL A 234 11.88 1.99 -1.61
C VAL A 234 10.64 2.63 -0.98
N ASN A 235 9.49 2.41 -1.61
CA ASN A 235 8.19 2.82 -1.09
C ASN A 235 7.20 1.65 -1.03
N THR A 236 7.03 1.09 0.15
CA THR A 236 6.01 0.08 0.48
C THR A 236 4.92 0.66 1.38
N SER A 237 4.84 1.99 1.50
CA SER A 237 3.89 2.66 2.38
C SER A 237 2.65 3.15 1.63
N ARG A 238 2.73 4.31 0.99
CA ARG A 238 1.64 4.90 0.18
C ARG A 238 2.22 5.69 -0.99
N ALA A 239 1.58 5.60 -2.14
CA ALA A 239 2.01 6.29 -3.36
C ALA A 239 2.13 7.80 -3.16
N GLY A 240 1.14 8.44 -2.60
CA GLY A 240 1.11 9.89 -2.39
C GLY A 240 2.21 10.47 -1.48
N LEU A 241 3.14 9.66 -0.94
CA LEU A 241 4.36 10.13 -0.27
C LEU A 241 5.42 10.59 -1.27
N VAL A 242 5.40 10.07 -2.49
CA VAL A 242 6.37 10.36 -3.56
C VAL A 242 5.61 10.95 -4.73
N ASP A 243 6.14 12.00 -5.34
CA ASP A 243 5.68 12.46 -6.64
C ASP A 243 6.11 11.44 -7.70
N GLN A 244 5.13 10.71 -8.26
CA GLN A 244 5.40 9.62 -9.20
C GLN A 244 5.98 10.11 -10.53
N ASP A 245 5.57 11.29 -11.02
CA ASP A 245 6.12 11.86 -12.24
C ASP A 245 7.58 12.26 -12.05
N ALA A 246 7.90 12.86 -10.90
CA ALA A 246 9.27 13.20 -10.55
C ALA A 246 10.14 11.94 -10.36
N LEU A 247 9.59 10.88 -9.78
CA LEU A 247 10.29 9.59 -9.65
C LEU A 247 10.57 8.97 -11.03
N LEU A 248 9.58 8.94 -11.92
CA LEU A 248 9.74 8.46 -13.29
C LEU A 248 10.83 9.23 -14.03
N ALA A 249 10.83 10.56 -13.93
CA ALA A 249 11.88 11.41 -14.53
C ALA A 249 13.26 11.06 -13.97
N ALA A 250 13.39 10.92 -12.64
CA ALA A 250 14.66 10.58 -11.99
C ALA A 250 15.19 9.19 -12.42
N LEU A 251 14.31 8.22 -12.63
CA LEU A 251 14.67 6.88 -13.12
C LEU A 251 15.11 6.90 -14.59
N HIS A 252 14.37 7.59 -15.46
CA HIS A 252 14.70 7.70 -16.87
C HIS A 252 16.03 8.43 -17.09
N GLU A 253 16.28 9.50 -16.36
CA GLU A 253 17.51 10.28 -16.42
C GLU A 253 18.71 9.61 -15.70
N GLY A 254 18.47 8.51 -14.98
CA GLY A 254 19.51 7.83 -14.20
C GLY A 254 20.04 8.65 -13.03
N ARG A 255 19.26 9.56 -12.47
CA ARG A 255 19.62 10.36 -11.29
C ARG A 255 19.78 9.53 -10.03
N ILE A 256 19.09 8.40 -9.95
CA ILE A 256 19.24 7.40 -8.88
C ILE A 256 19.47 6.02 -9.49
N ALA A 257 20.07 5.12 -8.73
CA ALA A 257 20.39 3.77 -9.20
C ALA A 257 19.13 2.94 -9.49
N GLY A 258 18.06 3.14 -8.71
CA GLY A 258 16.79 2.48 -8.93
C GLY A 258 15.77 2.74 -7.84
N ALA A 259 14.55 2.28 -8.06
CA ALA A 259 13.48 2.34 -7.07
C ALA A 259 12.73 1.01 -6.96
N GLY A 260 12.26 0.70 -5.74
CA GLY A 260 11.33 -0.39 -5.44
C GLY A 260 9.99 0.20 -4.98
N VAL A 261 8.92 -0.08 -5.69
CA VAL A 261 7.60 0.44 -5.32
C VAL A 261 6.57 -0.67 -5.25
N ASP A 262 5.74 -0.59 -4.22
CA ASP A 262 4.64 -1.53 -4.00
C ASP A 262 3.28 -0.82 -4.05
N VAL A 263 3.26 0.50 -4.29
CA VAL A 263 2.06 1.34 -4.20
C VAL A 263 2.02 2.36 -5.34
N PHE A 264 0.83 2.63 -5.87
CA PHE A 264 0.62 3.48 -7.04
C PHE A 264 -0.55 4.45 -6.80
N ASP A 265 -0.54 5.60 -7.50
CA ASP A 265 -1.61 6.59 -7.38
C ASP A 265 -2.95 6.06 -7.92
N VAL A 266 -2.89 5.13 -8.86
CA VAL A 266 -4.05 4.39 -9.37
C VAL A 266 -3.79 2.89 -9.21
N GLU A 267 -4.67 2.21 -8.50
CA GLU A 267 -4.60 0.77 -8.27
C GLU A 267 -5.97 0.12 -8.59
N PRO A 268 -6.01 -0.95 -9.39
CA PRO A 268 -4.90 -1.62 -10.10
C PRO A 268 -4.21 -0.73 -11.12
N LEU A 269 -2.89 -0.90 -11.28
CA LEU A 269 -2.09 -0.11 -12.21
C LEU A 269 -2.50 -0.41 -13.67
N PRO A 270 -2.96 0.58 -14.46
CA PRO A 270 -3.37 0.38 -15.86
C PRO A 270 -2.28 -0.31 -16.71
N ALA A 271 -2.70 -1.07 -17.72
CA ALA A 271 -1.77 -1.87 -18.54
C ALA A 271 -0.77 -1.00 -19.31
N ASP A 272 -1.14 0.21 -19.70
CA ASP A 272 -0.33 1.18 -20.44
C ASP A 272 0.40 2.20 -19.53
N HIS A 273 0.29 2.04 -18.21
CA HIS A 273 0.88 3.00 -17.26
C HIS A 273 2.41 3.02 -17.34
N PRO A 274 3.08 4.20 -17.40
CA PRO A 274 4.53 4.31 -17.55
C PRO A 274 5.35 3.56 -16.49
N MET A 275 4.84 3.43 -15.26
CA MET A 275 5.50 2.68 -14.19
C MET A 275 5.69 1.19 -14.49
N ARG A 276 4.96 0.61 -15.47
CA ARG A 276 5.12 -0.81 -15.85
C ARG A 276 6.39 -1.08 -16.64
N THR A 277 6.89 -0.07 -17.36
CA THR A 277 8.04 -0.18 -18.24
C THR A 277 9.20 0.74 -17.89
N ALA A 278 9.07 1.47 -16.76
CA ALA A 278 10.10 2.39 -16.30
C ALA A 278 11.44 1.65 -16.07
N PRO A 279 12.56 2.19 -16.57
CA PRO A 279 13.86 1.60 -16.33
C PRO A 279 14.21 1.68 -14.84
N ARG A 280 15.05 0.75 -14.34
CA ARG A 280 15.55 0.73 -12.95
C ARG A 280 14.45 0.67 -11.88
N LEU A 281 13.22 0.29 -12.25
CA LEU A 281 12.09 0.15 -11.35
C LEU A 281 11.82 -1.32 -11.06
N LEU A 282 11.76 -1.68 -9.77
CA LEU A 282 11.22 -2.95 -9.30
C LEU A 282 9.85 -2.68 -8.67
N ALA A 283 8.80 -2.99 -9.42
CA ALA A 283 7.42 -2.73 -9.04
C ALA A 283 6.71 -4.04 -8.61
N THR A 284 5.93 -3.97 -7.52
CA THR A 284 5.07 -5.06 -7.07
C THR A 284 3.64 -4.56 -6.89
N PRO A 285 2.60 -5.39 -7.16
CA PRO A 285 1.22 -4.94 -7.21
C PRO A 285 0.58 -4.90 -5.79
N HIS A 286 1.08 -4.02 -4.93
CA HIS A 286 0.62 -3.78 -3.56
C HIS A 286 0.56 -5.07 -2.72
N LEU A 287 1.69 -5.80 -2.69
CA LEU A 287 1.84 -7.08 -2.00
C LEU A 287 2.21 -6.96 -0.52
N GLY A 288 2.46 -5.76 0.00
CA GLY A 288 2.97 -5.55 1.37
C GLY A 288 2.13 -6.19 2.47
N TYR A 289 0.84 -6.43 2.24
CA TYR A 289 -0.02 -7.15 3.19
C TYR A 289 -0.42 -8.54 2.71
N VAL A 290 -0.08 -8.92 1.48
CA VAL A 290 -0.46 -10.18 0.84
C VAL A 290 0.45 -11.28 1.34
N SER A 291 0.04 -11.96 2.41
CA SER A 291 0.74 -13.12 2.98
C SER A 291 -0.25 -14.08 3.62
N GLY A 292 0.10 -15.37 3.66
CA GLY A 292 -0.78 -16.41 4.18
C GLY A 292 -1.27 -16.12 5.61
N ASN A 293 -0.37 -15.70 6.52
CA ASN A 293 -0.76 -15.40 7.89
C ASN A 293 -1.63 -14.16 8.02
N ASN A 294 -1.37 -13.14 7.21
CA ASN A 294 -2.17 -11.92 7.24
C ASN A 294 -3.58 -12.16 6.70
N TYR A 295 -3.69 -12.92 5.62
CA TYR A 295 -4.98 -13.32 5.04
C TYR A 295 -5.78 -14.22 5.98
N ARG A 296 -5.15 -15.23 6.63
CA ARG A 296 -5.83 -16.02 7.68
C ARG A 296 -6.36 -15.12 8.80
N THR A 297 -5.61 -14.11 9.19
CA THR A 297 -6.05 -13.14 10.20
C THR A 297 -7.21 -12.30 9.69
N TYR A 298 -7.17 -11.79 8.45
CA TYR A 298 -8.24 -10.98 7.89
C TYR A 298 -9.54 -11.76 7.76
N TYR A 299 -9.50 -12.91 7.09
CA TYR A 299 -10.70 -13.70 6.85
C TYR A 299 -11.21 -14.40 8.11
N GLY A 300 -10.33 -14.87 8.99
CA GLY A 300 -10.72 -15.42 10.29
C GLY A 300 -11.45 -14.39 11.14
N HIS A 301 -10.92 -13.16 11.23
CA HIS A 301 -11.62 -12.09 11.94
C HIS A 301 -12.89 -11.62 11.21
N ALA A 302 -12.94 -11.71 9.87
CA ALA A 302 -14.19 -11.42 9.15
C ALA A 302 -15.30 -12.42 9.52
N VAL A 303 -14.98 -13.71 9.63
CA VAL A 303 -15.91 -14.72 10.13
C VAL A 303 -16.36 -14.41 11.55
N GLU A 304 -15.44 -14.10 12.47
CA GLU A 304 -15.77 -13.70 13.84
C GLU A 304 -16.64 -12.44 13.90
N ASP A 305 -16.38 -11.43 13.04
CA ASP A 305 -17.19 -10.21 12.96
C ASP A 305 -18.60 -10.49 12.48
N ILE A 306 -18.76 -11.38 11.47
CA ILE A 306 -20.07 -11.82 10.98
C ILE A 306 -20.80 -12.56 12.08
N GLU A 307 -20.17 -13.52 12.74
CA GLU A 307 -20.76 -14.30 13.82
C GLU A 307 -21.25 -13.38 14.95
N ALA A 308 -20.41 -12.47 15.41
CA ALA A 308 -20.72 -11.50 16.46
C ALA A 308 -21.85 -10.53 16.04
N TYR A 309 -21.86 -10.09 14.79
CA TYR A 309 -22.94 -9.27 14.24
C TYR A 309 -24.27 -10.03 14.23
N LEU A 310 -24.28 -11.29 13.78
CA LEU A 310 -25.46 -12.15 13.74
C LEU A 310 -25.99 -12.48 15.15
N ALA A 311 -25.14 -12.44 16.17
CA ALA A 311 -25.50 -12.59 17.57
C ALA A 311 -25.98 -11.27 18.22
N GLY A 312 -26.01 -10.15 17.48
CA GLY A 312 -26.39 -8.83 17.98
C GLY A 312 -25.34 -8.13 18.83
N ALA A 313 -24.10 -8.63 18.86
CA ALA A 313 -22.99 -8.10 19.66
C ALA A 313 -21.73 -7.85 18.79
N PRO A 314 -21.78 -6.93 17.78
CA PRO A 314 -20.69 -6.71 16.86
C PRO A 314 -19.41 -6.29 17.59
N VAL A 315 -18.29 -6.91 17.21
CA VAL A 315 -16.96 -6.68 17.75
C VAL A 315 -16.11 -5.84 16.79
N ARG A 316 -14.95 -5.34 17.25
CA ARG A 316 -13.98 -4.56 16.43
C ARG A 316 -14.62 -3.41 15.63
N ARG A 317 -15.67 -2.78 16.16
CA ARG A 317 -16.38 -1.69 15.49
C ARG A 317 -15.44 -0.52 15.17
N LEU A 318 -15.58 0.01 13.96
CA LEU A 318 -14.95 1.23 13.46
C LEU A 318 -16.02 2.31 13.30
N GLY A 319 -15.63 3.59 13.44
CA GLY A 319 -16.61 4.67 13.51
C GLY A 319 -17.26 4.75 14.90
N GLY A 320 -18.00 5.80 15.16
CA GLY A 320 -18.53 6.13 16.49
C GLY A 320 -17.65 7.14 17.21
N SER A 321 -18.20 7.88 18.15
CA SER A 321 -17.73 9.13 18.78
C SER A 321 -16.36 9.12 19.46
N ARG A 322 -15.48 8.15 19.20
CA ARG A 322 -14.08 8.12 19.69
C ARG A 322 -13.01 8.28 18.61
N CYS A 323 -13.39 8.48 17.35
CA CYS A 323 -12.43 8.69 16.26
C CYS A 323 -12.73 9.98 15.49
N ALA A 324 -12.78 11.11 16.21
CA ALA A 324 -12.82 12.44 15.60
C ALA A 324 -11.40 12.80 15.11
N THR A 325 -10.96 12.18 14.04
CA THR A 325 -9.96 12.76 13.14
C THR A 325 -10.71 13.43 12.00
N ARG A 326 -10.43 14.72 11.77
CA ARG A 326 -11.05 15.58 10.74
C ARG A 326 -11.20 14.85 9.41
N PRO A 327 -12.34 15.01 8.70
CA PRO A 327 -12.52 14.41 7.38
C PRO A 327 -11.43 14.92 6.44
N GLY A 328 -10.63 14.01 5.90
CA GLY A 328 -9.76 14.29 4.80
C GLY A 328 -10.60 14.68 3.59
N ARG A 329 -10.17 15.72 2.88
CA ARG A 329 -10.76 16.14 1.60
C ARG A 329 -10.76 14.93 0.65
N PRO A 330 -11.86 14.64 -0.08
CA PRO A 330 -11.90 13.56 -1.04
C PRO A 330 -10.76 13.70 -2.06
N PRO A 331 -10.19 12.60 -2.55
CA PRO A 331 -9.19 12.67 -3.61
C PRO A 331 -9.77 13.43 -4.80
N ALA A 332 -8.98 14.34 -5.35
CA ALA A 332 -9.37 15.08 -6.55
C ALA A 332 -9.68 14.08 -7.67
N SER A 333 -10.85 14.19 -8.28
CA SER A 333 -11.22 13.42 -9.44
C SER A 333 -10.17 13.65 -10.54
N TYR A 334 -9.52 12.57 -10.96
CA TYR A 334 -8.61 12.58 -12.09
C TYR A 334 -9.41 12.88 -13.35
N THR A 335 -9.22 14.08 -13.91
CA THR A 335 -9.70 14.43 -15.24
C THR A 335 -8.52 14.23 -16.20
N PRO A 336 -8.60 13.32 -17.18
CA PRO A 336 -7.52 13.17 -18.15
C PRO A 336 -7.37 14.48 -18.93
N LYS A 337 -6.17 15.05 -18.93
CA LYS A 337 -5.83 16.14 -19.81
C LYS A 337 -5.86 15.63 -21.24
N THR A 338 -6.88 15.98 -22.02
CA THR A 338 -6.92 15.78 -23.46
C THR A 338 -5.72 16.52 -24.08
N ARG A 339 -4.79 15.78 -24.64
CA ARG A 339 -3.73 16.34 -25.48
C ARG A 339 -4.38 16.93 -26.72
N ASN A 340 -4.25 18.23 -26.89
CA ASN A 340 -4.55 18.93 -28.12
C ASN A 340 -3.46 18.57 -29.15
N PRO A 341 -3.79 18.09 -30.36
CA PRO A 341 -2.79 17.85 -31.39
C PRO A 341 -2.46 19.18 -32.05
N THR A 342 -1.34 19.80 -31.70
CA THR A 342 -0.80 20.94 -32.44
C THR A 342 0.23 20.47 -33.44
N HIS A 343 -0.15 20.59 -34.71
CA HIS A 343 0.62 20.91 -35.94
C HIS A 343 2.13 20.59 -35.93
N LEU A 344 2.45 19.51 -36.65
CA LEU A 344 3.77 19.34 -37.27
C LEU A 344 3.73 20.15 -38.60
N GLU A 345 4.26 21.36 -38.58
CA GLU A 345 4.72 22.01 -39.79
C GLU A 345 6.13 21.53 -40.13
N ASN A 346 6.28 21.04 -41.35
CA ASN A 346 7.49 20.54 -41.96
C ASN A 346 8.25 21.72 -42.57
N PRO A 347 9.53 21.99 -42.31
CA PRO A 347 10.33 22.85 -43.14
C PRO A 347 11.12 22.05 -44.18
N ARG A 348 11.13 22.55 -45.36
CA ARG A 348 11.83 22.11 -46.56
C ARG A 348 13.36 22.03 -46.36
#